data_50633aaf0931ed2db2d77dc82caadb9b
#
_entry.id   50633aaf0931ed2db2d77dc82caadb9b
#
_cell.length_a   1.000
_cell.length_b   1.000
_cell.length_c   1.000
_cell.angle_alpha   90.00
_cell.angle_beta   90.00
_cell.angle_gamma   90.00
#
_symmetry.space_group_name_H-M   'P 1'
#
loop_
_entity.id
_entity.type
_entity.pdbx_description
1 polymer ?
#
loop_
_entity_poly.entity_id
_entity_poly.type
_entity_poly.pdbx_seq_one_letter_code
_entity_poly.pdbx_strand_id
1 'polypeptide(L)'
;MKKSFIEPVFRFPIPVLIQLGDKTVTLMMRDVDALAAYGVQESDGTAIQNQTQELKNLPTDTEYEGIVIEKTGIKDGLADQIKVDIRSKMARVRDFYGETSGTYHRFGVKGMDAMTDLELSQCARRVVRMCNLYLNDLVAKGLTQAMIDHLSQLIADFDKALGEKEDAVMNREIATNDRNALANDLYAKISRICDFGKDYWSSRNEAKYNDYVIYDTPSGDKEPEVPANPPA
;
A
#
# COMPACT_ATOMS: atom_id res chain seq x y z
N MET A 1 17.58 -12.95 1.75
CA MET A 1 17.43 -11.61 2.33
C MET A 1 16.29 -10.92 1.58
N LYS A 2 15.23 -10.44 2.28
CA LYS A 2 14.26 -9.52 1.65
C LYS A 2 15.00 -8.22 1.31
N LYS A 3 14.82 -7.71 0.08
CA LYS A 3 15.33 -6.39 -0.28
C LYS A 3 14.60 -5.34 0.57
N SER A 4 15.33 -4.32 1.05
CA SER A 4 14.72 -3.18 1.73
C SER A 4 13.83 -2.39 0.75
N PHE A 5 12.78 -1.78 1.26
CA PHE A 5 11.99 -0.81 0.51
C PHE A 5 12.86 0.36 0.07
N ILE A 6 12.57 0.90 -1.11
CA ILE A 6 13.20 2.13 -1.59
C ILE A 6 12.56 3.30 -0.85
N GLU A 7 13.36 4.02 -0.07
CA GLU A 7 12.92 5.22 0.63
C GLU A 7 13.28 6.47 -0.18
N PRO A 8 12.48 7.56 -0.09
CA PRO A 8 12.84 8.85 -0.65
C PRO A 8 14.14 9.37 -0.04
N VAL A 9 15.07 9.83 -0.89
CA VAL A 9 16.34 10.47 -0.46
C VAL A 9 16.19 11.97 -0.15
N PHE A 10 14.99 12.50 -0.26
CA PHE A 10 14.62 13.89 0.04
C PHE A 10 13.63 13.94 1.22
N ARG A 11 13.46 15.15 1.82
CA ARG A 11 12.73 15.33 3.10
C ARG A 11 11.39 16.05 2.96
N PHE A 12 10.84 16.14 1.76
CA PHE A 12 9.56 16.78 1.50
C PHE A 12 8.62 15.85 0.73
N PRO A 13 7.31 16.10 0.70
CA PRO A 13 6.35 15.25 -0.03
C PRO A 13 6.59 15.25 -1.55
N ILE A 14 6.22 14.17 -2.24
CA ILE A 14 6.33 14.03 -3.70
C ILE A 14 5.66 15.20 -4.47
N PRO A 15 4.49 15.74 -4.08
CA PRO A 15 3.94 16.93 -4.75
C PRO A 15 4.87 18.15 -4.76
N VAL A 16 5.70 18.33 -3.72
CA VAL A 16 6.70 19.39 -3.68
C VAL A 16 7.84 19.09 -4.66
N LEU A 17 8.26 17.83 -4.80
CA LEU A 17 9.24 17.41 -5.81
C LEU A 17 8.76 17.72 -7.23
N ILE A 18 7.49 17.42 -7.51
CA ILE A 18 6.85 17.72 -8.79
C ILE A 18 6.91 19.22 -9.10
N GLN A 19 6.53 20.08 -8.14
CA GLN A 19 6.62 21.53 -8.30
C GLN A 19 8.08 21.99 -8.49
N LEU A 20 9.01 21.38 -7.78
CA LEU A 20 10.43 21.66 -7.93
C LEU A 20 10.94 21.26 -9.32
N GLY A 21 10.46 20.15 -9.88
CA GLY A 21 10.75 19.74 -11.26
C GLY A 21 10.31 20.79 -12.28
N ASP A 22 9.04 21.23 -12.20
CA ASP A 22 8.51 22.28 -13.08
C ASP A 22 9.30 23.60 -12.94
N LYS A 23 9.61 24.00 -11.69
CA LYS A 23 10.44 25.19 -11.41
C LYS A 23 11.83 25.04 -12.03
N THR A 24 12.49 23.90 -11.86
CA THR A 24 13.84 23.64 -12.36
C THR A 24 13.90 23.77 -13.89
N VAL A 25 12.93 23.23 -14.63
CA VAL A 25 12.84 23.38 -16.08
C VAL A 25 12.74 24.88 -16.46
N THR A 26 11.92 25.65 -15.75
CA THR A 26 11.78 27.10 -15.98
C THR A 26 13.11 27.84 -15.73
N LEU A 27 13.84 27.48 -14.68
CA LEU A 27 15.14 28.03 -14.38
C LEU A 27 16.20 27.71 -15.44
N MET A 28 16.17 26.45 -15.95
CA MET A 28 17.05 26.01 -17.04
C MET A 28 16.83 26.83 -18.33
N MET A 29 15.57 27.11 -18.66
CA MET A 29 15.23 27.95 -19.83
C MET A 29 15.72 29.39 -19.64
N ARG A 30 15.61 29.95 -18.43
CA ARG A 30 16.06 31.31 -18.11
C ARG A 30 17.59 31.46 -18.15
N ASP A 31 18.29 30.47 -17.64
CA ASP A 31 19.73 30.56 -17.38
C ASP A 31 20.55 29.62 -18.28
N VAL A 32 20.09 29.39 -19.51
CA VAL A 32 20.63 28.40 -20.45
C VAL A 32 22.14 28.57 -20.69
N ASP A 33 22.61 29.84 -20.91
CA ASP A 33 24.01 30.12 -21.15
C ASP A 33 24.88 29.83 -19.92
N ALA A 34 24.35 30.11 -18.72
CA ALA A 34 25.03 29.88 -17.47
C ALA A 34 25.21 28.36 -17.21
N LEU A 35 24.20 27.59 -17.48
CA LEU A 35 24.19 26.12 -17.26
C LEU A 35 24.96 25.38 -18.36
N ALA A 36 25.00 25.91 -19.59
CA ALA A 36 25.82 25.35 -20.68
C ALA A 36 27.32 25.29 -20.33
N ALA A 37 27.80 26.20 -19.49
CA ALA A 37 29.18 26.20 -18.99
C ALA A 37 29.52 24.93 -18.18
N TYR A 38 28.48 24.24 -17.62
CA TYR A 38 28.59 22.98 -16.88
C TYR A 38 28.20 21.76 -17.73
N GLY A 39 28.04 21.94 -19.05
CA GLY A 39 27.66 20.87 -19.97
C GLY A 39 26.19 20.46 -19.87
N VAL A 40 25.32 21.28 -19.27
CA VAL A 40 23.86 21.05 -19.25
C VAL A 40 23.29 21.34 -20.63
N GLN A 41 22.46 20.43 -21.11
CA GLN A 41 21.84 20.49 -22.42
C GLN A 41 20.29 20.61 -22.30
N GLU A 42 19.66 21.00 -23.40
CA GLU A 42 18.18 21.04 -23.49
C GLU A 42 17.54 19.68 -23.21
N SER A 43 18.22 18.59 -23.58
CA SER A 43 17.80 17.21 -23.30
C SER A 43 17.69 16.91 -21.80
N ASP A 44 18.52 17.54 -20.94
CA ASP A 44 18.42 17.40 -19.47
C ASP A 44 17.09 18.01 -18.97
N GLY A 45 16.69 19.16 -19.50
CA GLY A 45 15.41 19.80 -19.19
C GLY A 45 14.22 18.95 -19.64
N THR A 46 14.29 18.41 -20.85
CA THR A 46 13.27 17.50 -21.39
C THR A 46 13.16 16.22 -20.53
N ALA A 47 14.28 15.68 -20.07
CA ALA A 47 14.29 14.50 -19.21
C ALA A 47 13.62 14.78 -17.85
N ILE A 48 13.91 15.92 -17.22
CA ILE A 48 13.27 16.37 -15.97
C ILE A 48 11.76 16.56 -16.19
N GLN A 49 11.37 17.23 -17.29
CA GLN A 49 9.96 17.47 -17.60
C GLN A 49 9.18 16.18 -17.79
N ASN A 50 9.73 15.23 -18.56
CA ASN A 50 9.09 13.93 -18.81
C ASN A 50 8.91 13.13 -17.51
N GLN A 51 9.94 13.04 -16.68
CA GLN A 51 9.83 12.34 -15.39
C GLN A 51 8.88 13.03 -14.41
N THR A 52 8.87 14.37 -14.39
CA THR A 52 7.90 15.13 -13.61
C THR A 52 6.47 14.80 -14.04
N GLN A 53 6.24 14.74 -15.35
CA GLN A 53 4.91 14.38 -15.88
C GLN A 53 4.56 12.91 -15.62
N GLU A 54 5.51 12.00 -15.74
CA GLU A 54 5.33 10.60 -15.39
C GLU A 54 4.93 10.45 -13.91
N LEU A 55 5.65 11.11 -13.00
CA LEU A 55 5.37 11.08 -11.57
C LEU A 55 3.99 11.67 -11.21
N LYS A 56 3.54 12.71 -11.95
CA LYS A 56 2.19 13.27 -11.83
C LYS A 56 1.09 12.28 -12.21
N ASN A 57 1.36 11.41 -13.17
CA ASN A 57 0.36 10.49 -13.74
C ASN A 57 0.32 9.14 -13.02
N LEU A 58 1.28 8.84 -12.16
CA LEU A 58 1.27 7.59 -11.38
C LEU A 58 0.11 7.59 -10.37
N PRO A 59 -0.61 6.46 -10.25
CA PRO A 59 -1.61 6.31 -9.19
C PRO A 59 -1.00 6.56 -7.81
N THR A 60 -1.76 7.19 -6.94
CA THR A 60 -1.32 7.51 -5.57
C THR A 60 -1.39 6.29 -4.65
N ASP A 61 -0.69 6.34 -3.51
CA ASP A 61 -0.80 5.30 -2.49
C ASP A 61 -2.23 5.15 -1.95
N THR A 62 -2.98 6.26 -1.87
CA THR A 62 -4.39 6.27 -1.45
C THR A 62 -5.29 5.47 -2.40
N GLU A 63 -5.02 5.52 -3.72
CA GLU A 63 -5.80 4.73 -4.70
C GLU A 63 -5.55 3.23 -4.51
N TYR A 64 -4.30 2.82 -4.33
CA TYR A 64 -3.97 1.42 -4.02
C TYR A 64 -4.50 0.96 -2.66
N GLU A 65 -4.47 1.81 -1.64
CA GLU A 65 -5.07 1.55 -0.34
C GLU A 65 -6.58 1.30 -0.46
N GLY A 66 -7.27 2.10 -1.26
CA GLY A 66 -8.68 1.90 -1.56
C GLY A 66 -8.97 0.52 -2.15
N ILE A 67 -8.13 0.04 -3.09
CA ILE A 67 -8.24 -1.30 -3.66
C ILE A 67 -8.05 -2.38 -2.58
N VAL A 68 -7.06 -2.24 -1.70
CA VAL A 68 -6.82 -3.20 -0.61
C VAL A 68 -8.01 -3.25 0.35
N ILE A 69 -8.60 -2.10 0.70
CA ILE A 69 -9.79 -2.02 1.56
C ILE A 69 -10.98 -2.73 0.90
N GLU A 70 -11.22 -2.49 -0.40
CA GLU A 70 -12.30 -3.15 -1.15
C GLU A 70 -12.13 -4.68 -1.15
N LYS A 71 -10.93 -5.18 -1.50
CA LYS A 71 -10.65 -6.62 -1.52
C LYS A 71 -10.75 -7.26 -0.12
N THR A 72 -10.35 -6.53 0.91
CA THR A 72 -10.52 -6.97 2.31
C THR A 72 -12.00 -7.09 2.66
N GLY A 73 -12.83 -6.13 2.31
CA GLY A 73 -14.28 -6.16 2.56
C GLY A 73 -14.98 -7.33 1.87
N ILE A 74 -14.61 -7.64 0.62
CA ILE A 74 -15.13 -8.80 -0.11
C ILE A 74 -14.77 -10.11 0.61
N LYS A 75 -13.51 -10.27 0.99
CA LYS A 75 -13.02 -11.43 1.72
C LYS A 75 -13.73 -11.59 3.07
N ASP A 76 -13.88 -10.52 3.84
CA ASP A 76 -14.55 -10.54 5.15
C ASP A 76 -16.04 -10.90 5.02
N GLY A 77 -16.72 -10.36 4.01
CA GLY A 77 -18.10 -10.72 3.71
C GLY A 77 -18.29 -12.22 3.40
N LEU A 78 -17.36 -12.82 2.67
CA LEU A 78 -17.37 -14.26 2.38
C LEU A 78 -17.05 -15.10 3.64
N ALA A 79 -16.13 -14.64 4.49
CA ALA A 79 -15.86 -15.28 5.78
C ALA A 79 -17.10 -15.34 6.66
N ASP A 80 -17.86 -14.25 6.73
CA ASP A 80 -19.10 -14.21 7.52
C ASP A 80 -20.19 -15.11 6.93
N GLN A 81 -20.32 -15.16 5.59
CA GLN A 81 -21.25 -16.10 4.93
C GLN A 81 -20.89 -17.56 5.25
N ILE A 82 -19.60 -17.93 5.20
CA ILE A 82 -19.12 -19.25 5.59
C ILE A 82 -19.50 -19.58 7.03
N LYS A 83 -19.28 -18.65 7.98
CA LYS A 83 -19.63 -18.85 9.40
C LYS A 83 -21.12 -19.07 9.58
N VAL A 84 -21.96 -18.27 8.91
CA VAL A 84 -23.42 -18.41 8.94
C VAL A 84 -23.85 -19.77 8.38
N ASP A 85 -23.28 -20.16 7.24
CA ASP A 85 -23.62 -21.41 6.57
C ASP A 85 -23.17 -22.64 7.38
N ILE A 86 -21.99 -22.60 8.01
CA ILE A 86 -21.54 -23.62 8.96
C ILE A 86 -22.50 -23.73 10.15
N ARG A 87 -22.89 -22.61 10.76
CA ARG A 87 -23.84 -22.63 11.90
C ARG A 87 -25.18 -23.30 11.53
N SER A 88 -25.68 -23.01 10.32
CA SER A 88 -26.90 -23.65 9.79
C SER A 88 -26.78 -25.17 9.71
N LYS A 89 -25.63 -25.69 9.26
CA LYS A 89 -25.38 -27.14 9.19
C LYS A 89 -25.20 -27.73 10.59
N MET A 90 -24.45 -27.05 11.45
CA MET A 90 -24.20 -27.50 12.82
C MET A 90 -25.46 -27.55 13.69
N ALA A 91 -26.47 -26.72 13.42
CA ALA A 91 -27.78 -26.83 14.08
C ALA A 91 -28.42 -28.17 13.81
N ARG A 92 -28.35 -28.70 12.58
CA ARG A 92 -28.89 -30.02 12.19
C ARG A 92 -28.08 -31.18 12.81
N VAL A 93 -26.75 -31.03 12.82
CA VAL A 93 -25.83 -32.00 13.44
C VAL A 93 -26.09 -32.08 14.94
N ARG A 94 -26.28 -30.95 15.61
CA ARG A 94 -26.63 -30.89 17.03
C ARG A 94 -27.98 -31.51 17.33
N ASP A 95 -28.97 -31.25 16.50
CA ASP A 95 -30.31 -31.78 16.67
C ASP A 95 -30.38 -33.33 16.47
N PHE A 96 -29.52 -33.89 15.62
CA PHE A 96 -29.47 -35.32 15.37
C PHE A 96 -28.57 -36.09 16.35
N TYR A 97 -27.33 -35.60 16.59
CA TYR A 97 -26.34 -36.32 17.38
C TYR A 97 -26.18 -35.81 18.82
N GLY A 98 -26.68 -34.62 19.14
CA GLY A 98 -26.41 -33.95 20.40
C GLY A 98 -25.04 -33.25 20.44
N GLU A 99 -24.95 -32.12 21.16
CA GLU A 99 -23.77 -31.26 21.20
C GLU A 99 -22.57 -31.92 21.89
N THR A 100 -22.81 -32.83 22.83
CA THR A 100 -21.76 -33.54 23.59
C THR A 100 -21.24 -34.78 22.90
N SER A 101 -21.82 -35.15 21.75
CA SER A 101 -21.43 -36.39 21.05
C SER A 101 -20.04 -36.26 20.40
N GLY A 102 -19.32 -37.38 20.35
CA GLY A 102 -18.05 -37.44 19.62
C GLY A 102 -18.21 -37.11 18.13
N THR A 103 -19.36 -37.44 17.52
CA THR A 103 -19.67 -37.07 16.13
C THR A 103 -19.76 -35.56 15.97
N TYR A 104 -20.47 -34.85 16.85
CA TYR A 104 -20.53 -33.39 16.82
C TYR A 104 -19.11 -32.76 16.94
N HIS A 105 -18.30 -33.23 17.87
CA HIS A 105 -16.95 -32.74 18.07
C HIS A 105 -16.01 -32.96 16.86
N ARG A 106 -16.24 -33.97 16.02
CA ARG A 106 -15.46 -34.23 14.80
C ARG A 106 -15.59 -33.15 13.75
N PHE A 107 -16.63 -32.32 13.77
CA PHE A 107 -16.75 -31.15 12.90
C PHE A 107 -15.76 -30.05 13.23
N GLY A 108 -15.33 -29.94 14.49
CA GLY A 108 -14.25 -29.08 14.93
C GLY A 108 -14.54 -27.59 14.78
N VAL A 109 -15.77 -27.15 15.04
CA VAL A 109 -16.23 -25.77 14.87
C VAL A 109 -16.06 -24.91 16.14
N LYS A 110 -15.49 -25.49 17.22
CA LYS A 110 -15.30 -24.74 18.47
C LYS A 110 -14.38 -23.55 18.24
N GLY A 111 -14.81 -22.37 18.70
CA GLY A 111 -14.02 -21.13 18.56
C GLY A 111 -13.99 -20.55 17.14
N MET A 112 -14.89 -20.97 16.24
CA MET A 112 -14.92 -20.55 14.83
C MET A 112 -14.89 -19.03 14.64
N ASP A 113 -15.47 -18.25 15.54
CA ASP A 113 -15.53 -16.79 15.42
C ASP A 113 -14.18 -16.11 15.60
N ALA A 114 -13.24 -16.77 16.29
CA ALA A 114 -11.88 -16.28 16.53
C ALA A 114 -10.83 -16.92 15.60
N MET A 115 -11.24 -17.75 14.65
CA MET A 115 -10.33 -18.39 13.70
C MET A 115 -9.75 -17.35 12.73
N THR A 116 -8.49 -17.52 12.41
CA THR A 116 -7.86 -16.83 11.27
C THR A 116 -8.47 -17.27 9.94
N ASP A 117 -8.24 -16.52 8.87
CA ASP A 117 -8.75 -16.85 7.54
C ASP A 117 -8.38 -18.28 7.09
N LEU A 118 -7.12 -18.68 7.33
CA LEU A 118 -6.65 -20.03 7.00
C LEU A 118 -7.30 -21.12 7.85
N GLU A 119 -7.46 -20.87 9.15
CA GLU A 119 -8.14 -21.79 10.05
C GLU A 119 -9.62 -21.94 9.70
N LEU A 120 -10.29 -20.83 9.33
CA LEU A 120 -11.69 -20.84 8.89
C LEU A 120 -11.85 -21.65 7.59
N SER A 121 -10.99 -21.46 6.60
CA SER A 121 -11.00 -22.25 5.36
C SER A 121 -10.82 -23.75 5.65
N GLN A 122 -9.87 -24.11 6.52
CA GLN A 122 -9.66 -25.50 6.92
C GLN A 122 -10.85 -26.08 7.71
N CYS A 123 -11.46 -25.30 8.61
CA CYS A 123 -12.65 -25.65 9.35
C CYS A 123 -13.82 -25.91 8.39
N ALA A 124 -14.08 -25.01 7.46
CA ALA A 124 -15.15 -25.13 6.48
C ALA A 124 -14.99 -26.38 5.59
N ARG A 125 -13.79 -26.65 5.08
CA ARG A 125 -13.47 -27.88 4.34
C ARG A 125 -13.70 -29.16 5.16
N ARG A 126 -13.40 -29.11 6.46
CA ARG A 126 -13.68 -30.19 7.38
C ARG A 126 -15.21 -30.42 7.50
N VAL A 127 -15.95 -29.33 7.69
CA VAL A 127 -17.43 -29.39 7.78
C VAL A 127 -18.01 -29.99 6.52
N VAL A 128 -17.57 -29.60 5.32
CA VAL A 128 -18.00 -30.24 4.05
C VAL A 128 -17.76 -31.76 4.06
N ARG A 129 -16.54 -32.19 4.42
CA ARG A 129 -16.22 -33.64 4.47
C ARG A 129 -17.08 -34.38 5.47
N MET A 130 -17.33 -33.81 6.64
CA MET A 130 -18.15 -34.43 7.67
C MET A 130 -19.64 -34.45 7.26
N CYS A 131 -20.15 -33.38 6.65
CA CYS A 131 -21.52 -33.36 6.11
C CYS A 131 -21.73 -34.45 5.03
N ASN A 132 -20.77 -34.61 4.11
CA ASN A 132 -20.83 -35.68 3.11
C ASN A 132 -20.79 -37.06 3.77
N LEU A 133 -19.94 -37.28 4.77
CA LEU A 133 -19.82 -38.56 5.48
C LEU A 133 -21.12 -38.93 6.20
N TYR A 134 -21.83 -37.99 6.80
CA TYR A 134 -23.04 -38.20 7.59
C TYR A 134 -24.32 -37.75 6.88
N LEU A 135 -24.28 -37.55 5.55
CA LEU A 135 -25.41 -37.02 4.79
C LEU A 135 -26.67 -37.92 4.98
N ASN A 136 -26.50 -39.23 4.89
CA ASN A 136 -27.64 -40.18 5.02
C ASN A 136 -28.38 -40.02 6.35
N ASP A 137 -27.67 -39.78 7.44
CA ASP A 137 -28.26 -39.60 8.76
C ASP A 137 -28.92 -38.20 8.87
N LEU A 138 -28.32 -37.19 8.26
CA LEU A 138 -28.72 -35.77 8.38
C LEU A 138 -29.81 -35.35 7.39
N VAL A 139 -30.11 -36.17 6.36
CA VAL A 139 -31.24 -35.91 5.43
C VAL A 139 -32.57 -35.80 6.19
N ALA A 140 -32.78 -36.61 7.21
CA ALA A 140 -33.98 -36.55 8.07
C ALA A 140 -34.10 -35.22 8.85
N LYS A 141 -32.99 -34.49 9.00
CA LYS A 141 -32.95 -33.15 9.60
C LYS A 141 -32.86 -32.03 8.55
N GLY A 142 -33.12 -32.36 7.29
CA GLY A 142 -33.18 -31.41 6.19
C GLY A 142 -31.81 -30.94 5.68
N LEU A 143 -30.71 -31.69 5.92
CA LEU A 143 -29.45 -31.47 5.22
C LEU A 143 -29.56 -32.00 3.79
N THR A 144 -29.19 -31.22 2.81
CA THR A 144 -29.21 -31.60 1.39
C THR A 144 -27.82 -31.50 0.78
N GLN A 145 -27.58 -32.24 -0.31
CA GLN A 145 -26.35 -32.13 -1.08
C GLN A 145 -26.12 -30.68 -1.57
N ALA A 146 -27.18 -30.02 -2.04
CA ALA A 146 -27.11 -28.63 -2.49
C ALA A 146 -26.60 -27.68 -1.40
N MET A 147 -26.92 -27.89 -0.13
CA MET A 147 -26.38 -27.10 0.98
C MET A 147 -24.90 -27.37 1.20
N ILE A 148 -24.41 -28.57 0.97
CA ILE A 148 -22.99 -28.91 1.09
C ILE A 148 -22.22 -28.32 -0.07
N ASP A 149 -22.78 -28.40 -1.28
CA ASP A 149 -22.19 -27.84 -2.49
C ASP A 149 -22.12 -26.31 -2.40
N HIS A 150 -23.12 -25.65 -1.82
CA HIS A 150 -23.11 -24.20 -1.56
C HIS A 150 -21.95 -23.81 -0.64
N LEU A 151 -21.71 -24.55 0.47
CA LEU A 151 -20.55 -24.28 1.33
C LEU A 151 -19.23 -24.48 0.57
N SER A 152 -19.17 -25.50 -0.29
CA SER A 152 -17.98 -25.75 -1.10
C SER A 152 -17.70 -24.61 -2.07
N GLN A 153 -18.75 -24.01 -2.66
CA GLN A 153 -18.61 -22.84 -3.51
C GLN A 153 -18.14 -21.60 -2.71
N LEU A 154 -18.76 -21.35 -1.55
CA LEU A 154 -18.33 -20.24 -0.67
C LEU A 154 -16.84 -20.35 -0.28
N ILE A 155 -16.35 -21.56 -0.03
CA ILE A 155 -14.92 -21.78 0.27
C ILE A 155 -14.06 -21.44 -0.94
N ALA A 156 -14.46 -21.86 -2.14
CA ALA A 156 -13.72 -21.56 -3.37
C ALA A 156 -13.65 -20.04 -3.64
N ASP A 157 -14.77 -19.34 -3.45
CA ASP A 157 -14.85 -17.89 -3.60
C ASP A 157 -14.02 -17.16 -2.53
N PHE A 158 -14.01 -17.66 -1.30
CA PHE A 158 -13.21 -17.13 -0.20
C PHE A 158 -11.71 -17.30 -0.45
N ASP A 159 -11.26 -18.49 -0.89
CA ASP A 159 -9.86 -18.73 -1.21
C ASP A 159 -9.38 -17.83 -2.37
N LYS A 160 -10.26 -17.60 -3.37
CA LYS A 160 -9.99 -16.65 -4.45
C LYS A 160 -9.85 -15.21 -3.92
N ALA A 161 -10.78 -14.77 -3.07
CA ALA A 161 -10.75 -13.45 -2.48
C ALA A 161 -9.53 -13.21 -1.58
N LEU A 162 -9.05 -14.26 -0.88
CA LEU A 162 -7.79 -14.24 -0.14
C LEU A 162 -6.61 -13.93 -1.07
N GLY A 163 -6.50 -14.66 -2.19
CA GLY A 163 -5.45 -14.42 -3.18
C GLY A 163 -5.53 -13.01 -3.77
N GLU A 164 -6.72 -12.55 -4.17
CA GLU A 164 -6.92 -11.20 -4.71
C GLU A 164 -6.52 -10.09 -3.72
N LYS A 165 -6.78 -10.28 -2.42
CA LYS A 165 -6.35 -9.35 -1.37
C LYS A 165 -4.84 -9.34 -1.22
N GLU A 166 -4.18 -10.51 -1.24
CA GLU A 166 -2.72 -10.62 -1.19
C GLU A 166 -2.06 -9.96 -2.40
N ASP A 167 -2.61 -10.20 -3.62
CA ASP A 167 -2.15 -9.57 -4.84
C ASP A 167 -2.28 -8.03 -4.78
N ALA A 168 -3.39 -7.52 -4.23
CA ALA A 168 -3.58 -6.07 -4.06
C ALA A 168 -2.54 -5.46 -3.11
N VAL A 169 -2.18 -6.13 -2.02
CA VAL A 169 -1.13 -5.69 -1.09
C VAL A 169 0.23 -5.69 -1.79
N MET A 170 0.58 -6.76 -2.50
CA MET A 170 1.85 -6.83 -3.24
C MET A 170 1.95 -5.75 -4.32
N ASN A 171 0.88 -5.51 -5.07
CA ASN A 171 0.84 -4.48 -6.11
C ASN A 171 1.02 -3.08 -5.52
N ARG A 172 0.43 -2.78 -4.35
CA ARG A 172 0.66 -1.53 -3.61
C ARG A 172 2.13 -1.37 -3.23
N GLU A 173 2.76 -2.42 -2.71
CA GLU A 173 4.18 -2.40 -2.32
C GLU A 173 5.10 -2.16 -3.53
N ILE A 174 4.85 -2.82 -4.66
CA ILE A 174 5.60 -2.64 -5.91
C ILE A 174 5.43 -1.20 -6.41
N ALA A 175 4.19 -0.71 -6.51
CA ALA A 175 3.91 0.63 -7.00
C ALA A 175 4.55 1.72 -6.12
N THR A 176 4.60 1.52 -4.80
CA THR A 176 5.28 2.43 -3.87
C THR A 176 6.79 2.45 -4.11
N ASN A 177 7.42 1.29 -4.30
CA ASN A 177 8.83 1.20 -4.61
C ASN A 177 9.18 1.85 -5.95
N ASP A 178 8.40 1.59 -7.00
CA ASP A 178 8.62 2.14 -8.34
C ASP A 178 8.47 3.68 -8.33
N ARG A 179 7.45 4.20 -7.62
CA ARG A 179 7.25 5.64 -7.43
C ARG A 179 8.43 6.28 -6.69
N ASN A 180 8.93 5.66 -5.63
CA ASN A 180 10.05 6.17 -4.87
C ASN A 180 11.36 6.13 -5.69
N ALA A 181 11.56 5.09 -6.49
CA ALA A 181 12.71 4.99 -7.40
C ALA A 181 12.71 6.12 -8.44
N LEU A 182 11.56 6.34 -9.09
CA LEU A 182 11.38 7.42 -10.06
C LEU A 182 11.56 8.80 -9.41
N ALA A 183 11.01 9.00 -8.22
CA ALA A 183 11.16 10.25 -7.47
C ALA A 183 12.62 10.52 -7.07
N ASN A 184 13.36 9.49 -6.65
CA ASN A 184 14.77 9.61 -6.31
C ASN A 184 15.64 9.97 -7.53
N ASP A 185 15.36 9.37 -8.70
CA ASP A 185 16.08 9.70 -9.94
C ASP A 185 15.77 11.14 -10.40
N LEU A 186 14.49 11.55 -10.33
CA LEU A 186 14.09 12.93 -10.60
C LEU A 186 14.80 13.92 -9.65
N TYR A 187 14.80 13.63 -8.35
CA TYR A 187 15.47 14.47 -7.35
C TYR A 187 16.97 14.59 -7.62
N ALA A 188 17.65 13.51 -8.00
CA ALA A 188 19.06 13.53 -8.32
C ALA A 188 19.36 14.45 -9.53
N LYS A 189 18.54 14.42 -10.57
CA LYS A 189 18.66 15.31 -11.74
C LYS A 189 18.43 16.75 -11.36
N ILE A 190 17.37 17.06 -10.59
CA ILE A 190 17.06 18.40 -10.11
C ILE A 190 18.21 18.94 -9.24
N SER A 191 18.70 18.13 -8.29
CA SER A 191 19.79 18.54 -7.38
C SER A 191 21.05 18.90 -8.15
N ARG A 192 21.40 18.10 -9.16
CA ARG A 192 22.55 18.40 -10.05
C ARG A 192 22.41 19.77 -10.72
N ILE A 193 21.25 20.09 -11.29
CA ILE A 193 21.01 21.38 -11.93
C ILE A 193 21.03 22.51 -10.90
N CYS A 194 20.44 22.32 -9.74
CA CYS A 194 20.42 23.29 -8.66
C CYS A 194 21.83 23.58 -8.14
N ASP A 195 22.69 22.57 -8.03
CA ASP A 195 24.09 22.76 -7.60
C ASP A 195 24.88 23.59 -8.62
N PHE A 196 24.73 23.31 -9.92
CA PHE A 196 25.35 24.15 -10.96
C PHE A 196 24.84 25.58 -10.96
N GLY A 197 23.54 25.79 -10.81
CA GLY A 197 22.93 27.12 -10.72
C GLY A 197 23.46 27.91 -9.50
N LYS A 198 23.53 27.27 -8.32
CA LYS A 198 24.11 27.87 -7.12
C LYS A 198 25.59 28.26 -7.33
N ASP A 199 26.36 27.34 -7.88
CA ASP A 199 27.79 27.61 -8.13
C ASP A 199 27.98 28.79 -9.07
N TYR A 200 27.29 28.82 -10.20
CA TYR A 200 27.38 29.91 -11.18
C TYR A 200 26.96 31.26 -10.60
N TRP A 201 25.87 31.32 -9.83
CA TRP A 201 25.31 32.57 -9.34
C TRP A 201 25.86 33.04 -7.98
N SER A 202 26.63 32.22 -7.25
CA SER A 202 27.10 32.46 -5.88
C SER A 202 27.77 33.81 -5.69
N SER A 203 28.58 34.24 -6.66
CA SER A 203 29.28 35.52 -6.63
C SER A 203 28.73 36.58 -7.61
N ARG A 204 27.68 36.28 -8.34
CA ARG A 204 27.16 37.11 -9.42
C ARG A 204 25.80 37.71 -9.13
N ASN A 205 24.87 36.93 -8.53
CA ASN A 205 23.51 37.39 -8.27
C ASN A 205 22.86 36.55 -7.16
N GLU A 206 22.68 37.15 -5.99
CA GLU A 206 22.10 36.50 -4.82
C GLU A 206 20.65 36.05 -5.06
N ALA A 207 19.83 36.85 -5.72
CA ALA A 207 18.43 36.47 -5.99
C ALA A 207 18.36 35.23 -6.90
N LYS A 208 19.20 35.17 -7.94
CA LYS A 208 19.27 33.99 -8.81
C LYS A 208 19.86 32.77 -8.09
N TYR A 209 20.85 32.97 -7.21
CA TYR A 209 21.39 31.91 -6.35
C TYR A 209 20.26 31.27 -5.50
N ASN A 210 19.48 32.12 -4.84
CA ASN A 210 18.38 31.66 -3.98
C ASN A 210 17.29 30.88 -4.75
N ASP A 211 17.08 31.16 -6.04
CA ASP A 211 16.15 30.37 -6.88
C ASP A 211 16.54 28.90 -6.98
N TYR A 212 17.82 28.57 -6.88
CA TYR A 212 18.37 27.22 -6.94
C TYR A 212 18.52 26.54 -5.57
N VAL A 213 18.14 27.20 -4.48
CA VAL A 213 18.14 26.57 -3.15
C VAL A 213 16.93 25.66 -3.00
N ILE A 214 17.17 24.36 -2.78
CA ILE A 214 16.12 23.35 -2.61
C ILE A 214 15.54 23.38 -1.20
N TYR A 215 16.41 23.49 -0.20
CA TYR A 215 16.02 23.53 1.20
C TYR A 215 16.29 24.96 1.72
N ASP A 216 15.23 25.64 2.08
CA ASP A 216 15.31 26.91 2.81
C ASP A 216 15.50 26.59 4.31
N THR A 217 16.65 25.98 4.61
CA THR A 217 17.06 25.80 6.00
C THR A 217 18.03 26.94 6.29
N PRO A 218 17.73 27.86 7.22
CA PRO A 218 18.74 28.81 7.69
C PRO A 218 19.90 27.96 8.22
N SER A 219 21.02 27.98 7.49
CA SER A 219 22.29 27.48 8.02
C SER A 219 22.81 28.53 9.00
N GLY A 220 22.46 28.37 10.25
CA GLY A 220 22.94 29.23 11.31
C GLY A 220 22.23 28.83 12.60
N ASP A 221 23.00 28.20 13.47
CA ASP A 221 22.70 28.13 14.89
C ASP A 221 22.49 29.57 15.40
N LYS A 222 21.26 30.06 15.37
CA LYS A 222 20.88 31.08 16.31
C LYS A 222 20.61 30.34 17.61
N GLU A 223 21.63 30.29 18.47
CA GLU A 223 21.40 30.11 19.91
C GLU A 223 20.22 31.03 20.30
N PRO A 224 19.23 30.51 21.03
CA PRO A 224 18.16 31.35 21.54
C PRO A 224 18.81 32.45 22.42
N GLU A 225 18.66 33.71 22.03
CA GLU A 225 19.02 34.85 22.90
C GLU A 225 18.31 34.66 24.23
N VAL A 226 19.09 34.34 25.25
CA VAL A 226 18.62 34.35 26.64
C VAL A 226 18.26 35.80 26.94
N PRO A 227 17.02 36.14 27.28
CA PRO A 227 16.67 37.50 27.63
C PRO A 227 17.50 37.92 28.83
N ALA A 228 18.28 39.02 28.68
CA ALA A 228 19.04 39.59 29.76
C ALA A 228 18.09 39.98 30.91
N ASN A 229 18.35 39.42 32.09
CA ASN A 229 17.66 39.81 33.31
C ASN A 229 17.75 41.34 33.50
N PRO A 230 16.65 42.04 33.84
CA PRO A 230 16.72 43.45 34.24
C PRO A 230 17.54 43.55 35.50
N PRO A 231 18.36 44.65 35.64
CA PRO A 231 19.13 44.89 36.86
C PRO A 231 18.20 45.17 38.05
N ALA A 232 18.66 44.74 39.23
CA ALA A 232 18.02 44.88 40.53
C ALA A 232 17.90 46.32 40.99
#